data_37f75dbdedb942e49152e5ffeb9bbcbd
#
_entry.id   37f75dbdedb942e49152e5ffeb9bbcbd
#
_cell.length_a   1.000
_cell.length_b   1.000
_cell.length_c   1.000
_cell.angle_alpha   90.00
_cell.angle_beta   90.00
_cell.angle_gamma   90.00
#
_symmetry.space_group_name_H-M   'P 1'
#
loop_
_entity.id
_entity.type
_entity.pdbx_description
1 polymer ?
#
loop_
_entity_poly.entity_id
_entity_poly.type
_entity_poly.pdbx_seq_one_letter_code
_entity_poly.pdbx_strand_id
1 'polypeptide(L)'
;MFKIILASKSKVRKEILNNHNIPCNVEVSNVDEEPIKESLISEGVSPEIISKNLAELKANKVSQKKNNSLVLGADSVIDLSGELISKPESRDEALTILKKLNGKKHSLISSVCISKNGSMIWNYTDKAHLTMKNFSDDELKFY
;
A
#
# COMPACT_ATOMS: atom_id res chain seq x y z
N MET A 1 -16.63 -23.60 0.50
CA MET A 1 -15.79 -22.63 -0.18
C MET A 1 -15.20 -21.70 0.87
N PHE A 2 -13.93 -21.48 0.80
CA PHE A 2 -13.25 -20.74 1.79
C PHE A 2 -13.14 -19.25 1.41
N LYS A 3 -13.26 -18.37 2.39
CA LYS A 3 -13.19 -16.93 2.16
C LYS A 3 -11.91 -16.36 2.75
N ILE A 4 -11.33 -15.42 2.03
CA ILE A 4 -10.20 -14.64 2.51
C ILE A 4 -10.75 -13.42 3.26
N ILE A 5 -10.08 -13.05 4.34
CA ILE A 5 -10.36 -11.78 5.02
C ILE A 5 -9.38 -10.75 4.47
N LEU A 6 -9.92 -9.64 3.95
CA LEU A 6 -9.11 -8.53 3.45
C LEU A 6 -8.95 -7.47 4.53
N ALA A 7 -7.73 -7.31 5.02
CA ALA A 7 -7.39 -6.34 6.07
C ALA A 7 -7.10 -4.96 5.47
N SER A 8 -8.06 -4.39 4.76
CA SER A 8 -7.86 -3.13 4.03
C SER A 8 -9.16 -2.34 3.88
N LYS A 9 -9.06 -1.01 3.92
CA LYS A 9 -10.17 -0.11 3.59
C LYS A 9 -10.35 0.08 2.08
N SER A 10 -9.42 -0.36 1.27
CA SER A 10 -9.38 -0.09 -0.15
C SER A 10 -10.52 -0.77 -0.91
N LYS A 11 -11.39 0.01 -1.51
CA LYS A 11 -12.44 -0.49 -2.40
C LYS A 11 -11.86 -1.13 -3.65
N VAL A 12 -10.77 -0.59 -4.16
CA VAL A 12 -10.08 -1.10 -5.36
C VAL A 12 -9.55 -2.51 -5.12
N ARG A 13 -8.93 -2.76 -3.97
CA ARG A 13 -8.42 -4.09 -3.63
C ARG A 13 -9.54 -5.11 -3.52
N LYS A 14 -10.66 -4.72 -2.92
CA LYS A 14 -11.84 -5.58 -2.84
C LYS A 14 -12.40 -5.89 -4.24
N GLU A 15 -12.48 -4.90 -5.10
CA GLU A 15 -12.93 -5.06 -6.48
C GLU A 15 -12.02 -5.99 -7.28
N ILE A 16 -10.71 -5.88 -7.11
CA ILE A 16 -9.74 -6.78 -7.77
C ILE A 16 -10.03 -8.23 -7.40
N LEU A 17 -10.21 -8.51 -6.12
CA LEU A 17 -10.54 -9.86 -5.66
C LEU A 17 -11.88 -10.35 -6.20
N ASN A 18 -12.89 -9.52 -6.16
CA ASN A 18 -14.22 -9.84 -6.70
C ASN A 18 -14.17 -10.12 -8.21
N ASN A 19 -13.42 -9.33 -8.97
CA ASN A 19 -13.29 -9.50 -10.41
C ASN A 19 -12.55 -10.79 -10.80
N HIS A 20 -11.78 -11.35 -9.88
CA HIS A 20 -11.09 -12.64 -10.07
C HIS A 20 -11.80 -13.80 -9.37
N ASN A 21 -13.06 -13.60 -8.98
CA ASN A 21 -13.88 -14.62 -8.32
C ASN A 21 -13.29 -15.14 -7.01
N ILE A 22 -12.61 -14.26 -6.28
CA ILE A 22 -12.08 -14.58 -4.96
C ILE A 22 -12.96 -13.92 -3.91
N PRO A 23 -13.86 -14.68 -3.25
CA PRO A 23 -14.73 -14.11 -2.24
C PRO A 23 -13.93 -13.66 -1.02
N CYS A 24 -14.21 -12.46 -0.51
CA CYS A 24 -13.54 -11.94 0.67
C CYS A 24 -14.50 -11.18 1.57
N ASN A 25 -14.19 -11.21 2.87
CA ASN A 25 -14.80 -10.33 3.86
C ASN A 25 -13.80 -9.24 4.21
N VAL A 26 -14.26 -8.01 4.38
CA VAL A 26 -13.39 -6.89 4.77
C VAL A 26 -13.39 -6.73 6.29
N GLU A 27 -12.19 -6.67 6.86
CA GLU A 27 -11.96 -6.37 8.27
C GLU A 27 -10.84 -5.34 8.33
N VAL A 28 -11.15 -4.11 8.72
CA VAL A 28 -10.15 -3.03 8.75
C VAL A 28 -9.15 -3.27 9.89
N SER A 29 -7.86 -3.15 9.58
CA SER A 29 -6.78 -3.45 10.53
C SER A 29 -6.63 -2.42 11.64
N ASN A 30 -6.99 -1.16 11.40
CA ASN A 30 -6.83 -0.05 12.35
C ASN A 30 -5.37 0.14 12.83
N VAL A 31 -4.41 -0.15 11.96
CA VAL A 31 -3.00 0.16 12.22
C VAL A 31 -2.77 1.65 12.01
N ASP A 32 -2.13 2.30 12.99
CA ASP A 32 -1.70 3.69 12.83
C ASP A 32 -0.38 3.68 12.06
N GLU A 33 -0.47 3.89 10.76
CA GLU A 33 0.65 3.74 9.84
C GLU A 33 1.68 4.88 9.90
N GLU A 34 1.25 6.11 10.20
CA GLU A 34 2.13 7.27 10.10
C GLU A 34 3.34 7.22 11.03
N PRO A 35 3.20 6.94 12.34
CA PRO A 35 4.36 6.82 13.22
C PRO A 35 5.30 5.69 12.80
N ILE A 36 4.76 4.60 12.28
CA ILE A 36 5.54 3.46 11.83
C ILE A 36 6.37 3.84 10.61
N LYS A 37 5.74 4.50 9.63
CA LYS A 37 6.44 5.01 8.43
C LYS A 37 7.56 5.98 8.81
N GLU A 38 7.26 6.94 9.65
CA GLU A 38 8.23 7.95 10.08
C GLU A 38 9.45 7.31 10.76
N SER A 39 9.21 6.34 11.64
CA SER A 39 10.28 5.61 12.30
C SER A 39 11.16 4.84 11.31
N LEU A 40 10.55 4.13 10.37
CA LEU A 40 11.28 3.36 9.37
C LEU A 40 12.07 4.26 8.41
N ILE A 41 11.49 5.39 8.01
CA ILE A 41 12.17 6.38 7.17
C ILE A 41 13.38 6.94 7.91
N SER A 42 13.26 7.27 9.19
CA SER A 42 14.36 7.81 9.99
C SER A 42 15.50 6.80 10.17
N GLU A 43 15.22 5.52 10.13
CA GLU A 43 16.21 4.44 10.18
C GLU A 43 16.87 4.15 8.83
N GLY A 44 16.46 4.85 7.77
CA GLY A 44 17.00 4.64 6.42
C GLY A 44 16.44 3.42 5.70
N VAL A 45 15.30 2.90 6.12
CA VAL A 45 14.64 1.74 5.49
C VAL A 45 14.09 2.13 4.13
N SER A 46 14.31 1.29 3.12
CA SER A 46 13.83 1.55 1.76
C SER A 46 12.30 1.52 1.65
N PRO A 47 11.71 2.26 0.68
CA PRO A 47 10.26 2.21 0.45
C PRO A 47 9.71 0.79 0.23
N GLU A 48 10.45 -0.07 -0.47
CA GLU A 48 10.05 -1.47 -0.68
C GLU A 48 9.87 -2.21 0.64
N ILE A 49 10.83 -2.10 1.55
CA ILE A 49 10.79 -2.78 2.84
C ILE A 49 9.69 -2.19 3.72
N ILE A 50 9.49 -0.87 3.67
CA ILE A 50 8.40 -0.21 4.38
C ILE A 50 7.04 -0.77 3.92
N SER A 51 6.85 -0.90 2.61
CA SER A 51 5.64 -1.47 2.02
C SER A 51 5.38 -2.90 2.51
N LYS A 52 6.42 -3.73 2.53
CA LYS A 52 6.33 -5.10 3.05
C LYS A 52 5.95 -5.14 4.52
N ASN A 53 6.60 -4.31 5.33
CA ASN A 53 6.34 -4.26 6.77
C ASN A 53 4.91 -3.82 7.07
N LEU A 54 4.39 -2.83 6.35
CA LEU A 54 3.03 -2.36 6.55
C LEU A 54 1.99 -3.40 6.13
N ALA A 55 2.21 -4.08 5.01
CA ALA A 55 1.33 -5.16 4.57
C ALA A 55 1.27 -6.27 5.61
N GLU A 56 2.42 -6.69 6.14
CA GLU A 56 2.51 -7.71 7.18
C GLU A 56 1.83 -7.29 8.49
N LEU A 57 2.07 -6.06 8.94
CA LEU A 57 1.43 -5.55 10.15
C LEU A 57 -0.09 -5.56 10.07
N LYS A 58 -0.63 -5.12 8.94
CA LYS A 58 -2.08 -5.13 8.72
C LYS A 58 -2.66 -6.53 8.74
N ALA A 59 -2.02 -7.46 8.03
CA ALA A 59 -2.47 -8.84 7.96
C ALA A 59 -2.36 -9.52 9.33
N ASN A 60 -1.23 -9.36 10.00
CA ASN A 60 -0.99 -10.00 11.31
C ASN A 60 -1.98 -9.48 12.37
N LYS A 61 -2.24 -8.18 12.41
CA LYS A 61 -3.14 -7.60 13.40
C LYS A 61 -4.55 -8.16 13.29
N VAL A 62 -5.09 -8.26 12.09
CA VAL A 62 -6.43 -8.85 11.88
C VAL A 62 -6.39 -10.35 12.11
N SER A 63 -5.33 -11.02 11.67
CA SER A 63 -5.16 -12.46 11.83
C SER A 63 -5.15 -12.92 13.28
N GLN A 64 -4.64 -12.10 14.20
CA GLN A 64 -4.66 -12.40 15.64
C GLN A 64 -6.06 -12.55 16.19
N LYS A 65 -7.05 -11.89 15.58
CA LYS A 65 -8.45 -11.89 16.00
C LYS A 65 -9.31 -12.92 15.25
N LYS A 66 -8.78 -13.52 14.19
CA LYS A 66 -9.54 -14.39 13.28
C LYS A 66 -8.87 -15.75 13.16
N ASN A 67 -9.06 -16.59 14.16
CA ASN A 67 -8.45 -17.91 14.22
C ASN A 67 -8.74 -18.76 12.97
N ASN A 68 -7.70 -19.42 12.47
CA ASN A 68 -7.77 -20.35 11.33
C ASN A 68 -8.25 -19.72 10.02
N SER A 69 -8.28 -18.41 9.93
CA SER A 69 -8.64 -17.68 8.70
C SER A 69 -7.39 -17.21 7.98
N LEU A 70 -7.46 -17.18 6.65
CA LEU A 70 -6.42 -16.53 5.84
C LEU A 70 -6.75 -15.05 5.74
N VAL A 71 -5.79 -14.22 6.12
CA VAL A 71 -5.93 -12.76 6.11
C VAL A 71 -4.93 -12.16 5.13
N LEU A 72 -5.46 -11.38 4.18
CA LEU A 72 -4.65 -10.68 3.19
C LEU A 72 -4.47 -9.22 3.61
N GLY A 73 -3.23 -8.81 3.78
CA GLY A 73 -2.85 -7.42 3.96
C GLY A 73 -2.10 -6.93 2.73
N ALA A 74 -2.21 -5.65 2.46
CA ALA A 74 -1.54 -5.04 1.32
C ALA A 74 -1.17 -3.60 1.64
N ASP A 75 -0.10 -3.14 1.00
CA ASP A 75 0.34 -1.75 1.04
C ASP A 75 0.94 -1.36 -0.29
N SER A 76 0.73 -0.11 -0.69
CA SER A 76 1.29 0.44 -1.92
C SER A 76 1.98 1.77 -1.61
N VAL A 77 3.18 1.94 -2.14
CA VAL A 77 3.96 3.17 -1.96
C VAL A 77 4.54 3.60 -3.30
N ILE A 78 4.88 4.88 -3.40
CA ILE A 78 5.65 5.41 -4.53
C ILE A 78 7.07 5.62 -4.05
N ASP A 79 8.02 5.14 -4.84
CA ASP A 79 9.46 5.35 -4.64
C ASP A 79 9.96 6.33 -5.69
N LEU A 80 10.31 7.54 -5.27
CA LEU A 80 10.93 8.56 -6.12
C LEU A 80 12.41 8.65 -5.74
N SER A 81 13.25 7.91 -6.45
CA SER A 81 14.71 7.89 -6.23
C SER A 81 15.10 7.66 -4.77
N GLY A 82 14.43 6.74 -4.10
CA GLY A 82 14.65 6.41 -2.69
C GLY A 82 13.77 7.15 -1.70
N GLU A 83 13.06 8.19 -2.12
CA GLU A 83 12.11 8.90 -1.28
C GLU A 83 10.74 8.23 -1.34
N LEU A 84 10.18 7.90 -0.18
CA LEU A 84 8.84 7.36 -0.08
C LEU A 84 7.82 8.49 -0.23
N ILE A 85 6.92 8.37 -1.19
CA ILE A 85 5.81 9.29 -1.39
C ILE A 85 4.53 8.61 -0.90
N SER A 86 3.90 9.20 0.08
CA SER A 86 2.66 8.69 0.66
C SER A 86 1.43 9.27 -0.05
N LYS A 87 0.29 8.61 0.16
CA LYS A 87 -0.99 9.07 -0.37
C LYS A 87 -1.29 10.49 0.16
N PRO A 88 -1.71 11.43 -0.72
CA PRO A 88 -2.03 12.79 -0.28
C PRO A 88 -3.30 12.82 0.58
N GLU A 89 -3.31 13.71 1.57
CA GLU A 89 -4.46 13.94 2.45
C GLU A 89 -5.30 15.13 2.00
N SER A 90 -4.78 15.95 1.09
CA SER A 90 -5.46 17.14 0.58
C SER A 90 -5.15 17.36 -0.89
N ARG A 91 -5.93 18.23 -1.53
CA ARG A 91 -5.67 18.64 -2.91
C ARG A 91 -4.32 19.36 -3.06
N ASP A 92 -3.95 20.16 -2.06
CA ASP A 92 -2.67 20.90 -2.07
C ASP A 92 -1.49 19.94 -1.97
N GLU A 93 -1.58 18.93 -1.12
CA GLU A 93 -0.57 17.86 -1.05
C GLU A 93 -0.48 17.09 -2.35
N ALA A 94 -1.63 16.75 -2.95
CA ALA A 94 -1.67 16.06 -4.24
C ALA A 94 -0.94 16.87 -5.32
N LEU A 95 -1.15 18.16 -5.38
CA LEU A 95 -0.47 19.05 -6.33
C LEU A 95 1.03 19.08 -6.07
N THR A 96 1.45 19.16 -4.81
CA THR A 96 2.87 19.13 -4.43
C THR A 96 3.52 17.81 -4.88
N ILE A 97 2.85 16.69 -4.69
CA ILE A 97 3.32 15.38 -5.13
C ILE A 97 3.45 15.33 -6.65
N LEU A 98 2.43 15.80 -7.37
CA LEU A 98 2.46 15.84 -8.84
C LEU A 98 3.62 16.67 -9.36
N LYS A 99 3.91 17.80 -8.72
CA LYS A 99 5.08 18.64 -9.07
C LYS A 99 6.39 17.91 -8.84
N LYS A 100 6.50 17.14 -7.75
CA LYS A 100 7.70 16.32 -7.48
C LYS A 100 7.90 15.24 -8.53
N LEU A 101 6.83 14.59 -8.96
CA LEU A 101 6.87 13.48 -9.93
C LEU A 101 7.01 13.98 -11.37
N ASN A 102 6.69 15.24 -11.61
CA ASN A 102 6.58 15.79 -12.96
C ASN A 102 7.87 15.62 -13.76
N GLY A 103 7.76 14.98 -14.91
CA GLY A 103 8.90 14.73 -15.81
C GLY A 103 9.91 13.71 -15.29
N LYS A 104 9.62 13.02 -14.20
CA LYS A 104 10.57 12.11 -13.55
C LYS A 104 10.14 10.65 -13.61
N LYS A 105 11.10 9.77 -13.42
CA LYS A 105 10.87 8.34 -13.25
C LYS A 105 10.60 8.04 -11.77
N HIS A 106 9.63 7.18 -11.53
CA HIS A 106 9.31 6.70 -10.19
C HIS A 106 8.83 5.26 -10.27
N SER A 107 8.74 4.61 -9.14
CA SER A 107 8.23 3.24 -9.04
C SER A 107 7.00 3.20 -8.16
N LEU A 108 5.99 2.45 -8.59
CA LEU A 108 4.87 2.07 -7.74
C LEU A 108 5.16 0.68 -7.19
N ILE A 109 5.28 0.58 -5.88
CA ILE A 109 5.60 -0.67 -5.21
C ILE A 109 4.35 -1.14 -4.45
N SER A 110 3.91 -2.36 -4.75
CA SER A 110 2.78 -2.98 -4.07
C SER A 110 3.24 -4.25 -3.39
N SER A 111 2.94 -4.38 -2.11
CA SER A 111 3.25 -5.56 -1.32
C SER A 111 1.98 -6.18 -0.80
N VAL A 112 1.91 -7.51 -0.87
CA VAL A 112 0.81 -8.29 -0.33
C VAL A 112 1.36 -9.35 0.61
N CYS A 113 0.58 -9.69 1.61
CA CYS A 113 0.97 -10.66 2.62
C CYS A 113 -0.26 -11.45 3.04
N ILE A 114 -0.09 -12.75 3.24
CA ILE A 114 -1.14 -13.59 3.80
C ILE A 114 -0.65 -14.05 5.17
N SER A 115 -1.48 -13.85 6.18
CA SER A 115 -1.23 -14.28 7.55
C SER A 115 -2.30 -15.25 8.02
N LYS A 116 -1.91 -16.12 8.94
CA LYS A 116 -2.80 -17.07 9.60
C LYS A 116 -2.37 -17.21 11.05
N ASN A 117 -3.34 -17.13 11.97
CA ASN A 117 -3.09 -17.23 13.42
C ASN A 117 -2.00 -16.27 13.92
N GLY A 118 -2.00 -15.04 13.39
CA GLY A 118 -1.11 -13.98 13.82
C GLY A 118 0.26 -13.95 13.14
N SER A 119 0.56 -14.87 12.25
CA SER A 119 1.86 -14.95 11.58
C SER A 119 1.74 -14.98 10.07
N MET A 120 2.67 -14.32 9.42
CA MET A 120 2.75 -14.32 7.97
C MET A 120 3.18 -15.70 7.46
N ILE A 121 2.45 -16.19 6.46
CA ILE A 121 2.75 -17.48 5.81
C ILE A 121 3.16 -17.32 4.35
N TRP A 122 2.89 -16.15 3.74
CA TRP A 122 3.23 -15.88 2.35
C TRP A 122 3.27 -14.38 2.11
N ASN A 123 4.16 -13.94 1.22
CA ASN A 123 4.22 -12.56 0.78
C ASN A 123 4.70 -12.45 -0.66
N TYR A 124 4.36 -11.34 -1.30
CA TYR A 124 4.80 -11.02 -2.64
C TYR A 124 4.87 -9.50 -2.80
N THR A 125 5.91 -9.04 -3.47
CA THR A 125 6.08 -7.62 -3.79
C THR A 125 6.34 -7.47 -5.28
N ASP A 126 5.65 -6.52 -5.90
CA ASP A 126 5.83 -6.19 -7.30
C ASP A 126 6.04 -4.68 -7.46
N LYS A 127 6.73 -4.32 -8.54
CA LYS A 127 7.06 -2.94 -8.86
C LYS A 127 6.65 -2.61 -10.29
N ALA A 128 6.05 -1.44 -10.48
CA ALA A 128 5.81 -0.86 -11.78
C ALA A 128 6.69 0.39 -11.92
N HIS A 129 7.46 0.47 -12.98
CA HIS A 129 8.30 1.63 -13.26
C HIS A 129 7.57 2.55 -14.23
N LEU A 130 7.43 3.81 -13.82
CA LEU A 130 6.65 4.80 -14.54
C LEU A 130 7.50 6.04 -14.80
N THR A 131 7.28 6.65 -15.95
CA THR A 131 7.86 7.96 -16.25
C THR A 131 6.71 8.92 -16.50
N MET A 132 6.61 9.94 -15.68
CA MET A 132 5.57 10.97 -15.84
C MET A 132 6.00 11.94 -16.94
N LYS A 133 5.07 12.26 -17.86
CA LYS A 133 5.29 13.30 -18.85
C LYS A 133 5.50 14.64 -18.16
N ASN A 134 6.19 15.54 -18.82
CA ASN A 134 6.41 16.89 -18.30
C ASN A 134 5.19 17.77 -18.61
N PHE A 135 4.50 18.23 -17.56
CA PHE A 135 3.33 19.08 -17.66
C PHE A 135 3.62 20.46 -17.08
N SER A 136 2.89 21.47 -17.55
CA SER A 136 2.94 22.80 -16.94
C SER A 136 2.23 22.80 -15.58
N ASP A 137 2.51 23.81 -14.75
CA ASP A 137 1.83 23.96 -13.46
C ASP A 137 0.31 24.06 -13.61
N ASP A 138 -0.17 24.77 -14.66
CA ASP A 138 -1.60 24.89 -14.93
C ASP A 138 -2.23 23.56 -15.28
N GLU A 139 -1.54 22.73 -16.09
CA GLU A 139 -2.02 21.39 -16.42
C GLU A 139 -2.11 20.49 -15.19
N LEU A 140 -1.12 20.58 -14.29
CA LEU A 140 -1.12 19.79 -13.05
C LEU A 140 -2.29 20.17 -12.13
N LYS A 141 -2.69 21.43 -12.11
CA LYS A 141 -3.82 21.90 -11.29
C LYS A 141 -5.16 21.31 -11.74
N PHE A 142 -5.31 20.98 -13.02
CA PHE A 142 -6.53 20.38 -13.55
C PHE A 142 -6.63 18.88 -13.33
N TYR A 143 -5.54 18.25 -13.03
CA TYR A 143 -5.50 16.84 -12.74
C TYR A 143 -6.06 16.54 -11.34
#